data_59f216c2b4271327b58eba16985d788f
#
_entry.id   59f216c2b4271327b58eba16985d788f
#
_cell.length_a   1.000
_cell.length_b   1.000
_cell.length_c   1.000
_cell.angle_alpha   90.00
_cell.angle_beta   90.00
_cell.angle_gamma   90.00
#
_symmetry.space_group_name_H-M   'P 1'
#
loop_
_entity.id
_entity.type
_entity.pdbx_description
1 polymer ?
#
loop_
_entity_poly.entity_id
_entity_poly.type
_entity_poly.pdbx_seq_one_letter_code
_entity_poly.pdbx_strand_id
1 'polypeptide(L)'
;MPSITSIAHVELSVRDLDASTAWYANVFGMRPVWDGEDRAQGIVARALLEPESGLVLALTRHDAVAGEAFDARRPGLDHLSFAVSDRAALRAWEQRLTALGVAYTPFEEWSHGAAVTLCDPDGIALELYVRGAAQA
;
A
#
# COMPACT_ATOMS: atom_id res chain seq x y z
N MET A 1 14.31 16.15 23.13
CA MET A 1 14.54 15.61 21.78
C MET A 1 13.44 16.11 20.86
N PRO A 2 13.72 16.52 19.61
CA PRO A 2 12.67 16.75 18.62
C PRO A 2 11.80 15.50 18.43
N SER A 3 10.52 15.66 18.15
CA SER A 3 9.56 14.55 17.99
C SER A 3 9.18 14.38 16.52
N ILE A 4 8.97 13.11 16.10
CA ILE A 4 8.31 12.77 14.86
C ILE A 4 6.81 12.67 15.18
N THR A 5 5.96 13.35 14.41
CA THR A 5 4.52 13.40 14.66
C THR A 5 3.75 12.26 13.96
N SER A 6 4.20 11.87 12.75
CA SER A 6 3.57 10.81 11.96
C SER A 6 4.46 10.44 10.77
N ILE A 7 4.05 9.46 9.97
CA ILE A 7 4.56 9.24 8.62
C ILE A 7 3.87 10.25 7.69
N ALA A 8 4.64 11.08 7.00
CA ALA A 8 4.09 12.08 6.07
C ALA A 8 3.55 11.43 4.79
N HIS A 9 4.33 10.53 4.20
CA HIS A 9 3.96 9.69 3.04
C HIS A 9 4.83 8.45 3.01
N VAL A 10 4.40 7.47 2.23
CA VAL A 10 5.19 6.31 1.81
C VAL A 10 5.37 6.40 0.31
N GLU A 11 6.55 6.05 -0.19
CA GLU A 11 6.84 6.04 -1.62
C GLU A 11 7.33 4.64 -2.04
N LEU A 12 6.66 4.08 -3.05
CA LEU A 12 6.93 2.74 -3.57
C LEU A 12 7.51 2.83 -4.99
N SER A 13 8.59 2.10 -5.23
CA SER A 13 9.12 1.92 -6.59
C SER A 13 8.29 0.89 -7.33
N VAL A 14 7.74 1.27 -8.49
CA VAL A 14 6.86 0.44 -9.33
C VAL A 14 7.42 0.31 -10.74
N ARG A 15 7.13 -0.79 -11.42
CA ARG A 15 7.57 -1.03 -12.79
C ARG A 15 6.73 -0.28 -13.82
N ASP A 16 5.44 -0.14 -13.57
CA ASP A 16 4.50 0.55 -14.44
C ASP A 16 3.65 1.53 -13.62
N LEU A 17 3.95 2.83 -13.75
CA LEU A 17 3.31 3.89 -12.97
C LEU A 17 1.80 3.98 -13.22
N ASP A 18 1.37 3.83 -14.48
CA ASP A 18 -0.03 3.97 -14.84
C ASP A 18 -0.84 2.74 -14.41
N ALA A 19 -0.29 1.53 -14.61
CA ALA A 19 -0.92 0.30 -14.15
C ALA A 19 -1.08 0.28 -12.62
N SER A 20 -0.03 0.64 -11.87
CA SER A 20 -0.08 0.71 -10.41
C SER A 20 -1.04 1.80 -9.94
N THR A 21 -1.03 3.00 -10.57
CA THR A 21 -2.00 4.06 -10.27
C THR A 21 -3.43 3.58 -10.44
N ALA A 22 -3.75 2.93 -11.56
CA ALA A 22 -5.09 2.40 -11.82
C ALA A 22 -5.49 1.34 -10.79
N TRP A 23 -4.56 0.48 -10.40
CA TRP A 23 -4.81 -0.57 -9.42
C TRP A 23 -5.11 0.02 -8.02
N TYR A 24 -4.27 0.94 -7.51
CA TYR A 24 -4.48 1.59 -6.21
C TYR A 24 -5.77 2.42 -6.19
N ALA A 25 -6.10 3.09 -7.30
CA ALA A 25 -7.37 3.79 -7.44
C ALA A 25 -8.58 2.85 -7.38
N ASN A 26 -8.52 1.72 -8.08
CA ASN A 26 -9.61 0.74 -8.14
C ASN A 26 -9.78 -0.01 -6.80
N VAL A 27 -8.70 -0.45 -6.18
CA VAL A 27 -8.74 -1.25 -4.95
C VAL A 27 -9.04 -0.38 -3.73
N PHE A 28 -8.29 0.70 -3.54
CA PHE A 28 -8.33 1.53 -2.32
C PHE A 28 -9.08 2.85 -2.47
N GLY A 29 -9.59 3.18 -3.68
CA GLY A 29 -10.24 4.46 -3.91
C GLY A 29 -9.30 5.66 -3.91
N MET A 30 -7.99 5.42 -4.00
CA MET A 30 -6.99 6.48 -4.04
C MET A 30 -7.09 7.30 -5.33
N ARG A 31 -6.80 8.58 -5.25
CA ARG A 31 -6.85 9.48 -6.41
C ARG A 31 -5.51 10.20 -6.60
N PRO A 32 -5.04 10.38 -7.84
CA PRO A 32 -3.86 11.19 -8.12
C PRO A 32 -4.07 12.64 -7.65
N VAL A 33 -3.06 13.19 -6.96
CA VAL A 33 -3.08 14.58 -6.47
C VAL A 33 -1.84 15.36 -6.89
N TRP A 34 -0.80 14.66 -7.36
CA TRP A 34 0.43 15.29 -7.83
C TRP A 34 1.18 14.36 -8.77
N ASP A 35 1.82 14.93 -9.80
CA ASP A 35 2.77 14.28 -10.69
C ASP A 35 4.08 15.04 -10.70
N GLY A 36 5.22 14.32 -10.78
CA GLY A 36 6.55 14.88 -10.86
C GLY A 36 7.47 14.08 -11.77
N GLU A 37 8.48 14.75 -12.30
CA GLU A 37 9.49 14.16 -13.15
C GLU A 37 10.85 14.73 -12.81
N ASP A 38 11.86 13.88 -12.65
CA ASP A 38 13.27 14.23 -12.64
C ASP A 38 13.98 13.52 -13.78
N ARG A 39 14.10 14.24 -14.92
CA ARG A 39 14.73 13.71 -16.15
C ARG A 39 16.21 13.43 -15.98
N ALA A 40 16.91 14.16 -15.12
CA ALA A 40 18.33 13.94 -14.90
C ALA A 40 18.60 12.62 -14.18
N GLN A 41 17.66 12.17 -13.35
CA GLN A 41 17.73 10.91 -12.64
C GLN A 41 16.88 9.79 -13.27
N GLY A 42 16.14 10.08 -14.34
CA GLY A 42 15.25 9.11 -15.00
C GLY A 42 14.09 8.68 -14.07
N ILE A 43 13.49 9.63 -13.35
CA ILE A 43 12.44 9.37 -12.38
C ILE A 43 11.14 10.03 -12.82
N VAL A 44 10.04 9.27 -12.75
CA VAL A 44 8.66 9.78 -12.83
C VAL A 44 7.90 9.30 -11.61
N ALA A 45 7.21 10.22 -10.93
CA ALA A 45 6.50 9.93 -9.70
C ALA A 45 5.08 10.48 -9.72
N ARG A 46 4.19 9.83 -8.97
CA ARG A 46 2.80 10.23 -8.78
C ARG A 46 2.39 10.04 -7.33
N ALA A 47 1.86 11.07 -6.70
CA ALA A 47 1.27 10.96 -5.36
C ALA A 47 -0.23 10.68 -5.47
N LEU A 48 -0.68 9.69 -4.71
CA LEU A 48 -2.06 9.29 -4.56
C LEU A 48 -2.54 9.63 -3.16
N LEU A 49 -3.75 10.16 -3.04
CA LEU A 49 -4.42 10.47 -1.78
C LEU A 49 -5.58 9.50 -1.55
N GLU A 50 -5.61 8.86 -0.38
CA GLU A 50 -6.82 8.23 0.15
C GLU A 50 -7.66 9.32 0.84
N PRO A 51 -8.86 9.64 0.32
CA PRO A 51 -9.55 10.87 0.68
C PRO A 51 -10.14 10.89 2.10
N GLU A 52 -10.43 9.74 2.70
CA GLU A 52 -11.05 9.68 4.03
C GLU A 52 -10.00 9.78 5.15
N SER A 53 -8.89 9.09 5.02
CA SER A 53 -7.81 9.10 6.01
C SER A 53 -6.78 10.21 5.81
N GLY A 54 -6.69 10.75 4.59
CA GLY A 54 -5.64 11.68 4.21
C GLY A 54 -4.28 11.00 3.98
N LEU A 55 -4.24 9.66 3.90
CA LEU A 55 -3.01 8.91 3.60
C LEU A 55 -2.50 9.29 2.21
N VAL A 56 -1.21 9.63 2.13
CA VAL A 56 -0.51 9.87 0.87
C VAL A 56 0.41 8.69 0.57
N LEU A 57 0.20 8.06 -0.57
CA LEU A 57 1.05 7.03 -1.14
C LEU A 57 1.64 7.56 -2.45
N ALA A 58 2.95 7.67 -2.53
CA ALA A 58 3.64 8.00 -3.77
C ALA A 58 4.08 6.73 -4.50
N LEU A 59 3.98 6.76 -5.82
CA LEU A 59 4.46 5.72 -6.73
C LEU A 59 5.55 6.32 -7.60
N THR A 60 6.68 5.66 -7.70
CA THR A 60 7.82 6.14 -8.48
C THR A 60 8.32 5.06 -9.42
N ARG A 61 8.44 5.42 -10.69
CA ARG A 61 9.09 4.61 -11.71
C ARG A 61 10.47 5.19 -12.03
N HIS A 62 11.48 4.33 -11.99
CA HIS A 62 12.83 4.66 -12.40
C HIS A 62 13.11 4.07 -13.78
N ASP A 63 13.78 4.81 -14.68
CA ASP A 63 14.13 4.31 -16.02
C ASP A 63 15.10 3.10 -15.96
N ALA A 64 15.91 3.05 -14.92
CA ALA A 64 16.87 1.97 -14.68
C ALA A 64 16.27 0.77 -13.90
N VAL A 65 14.97 0.72 -13.68
CA VAL A 65 14.36 -0.43 -13.00
C VAL A 65 14.51 -1.67 -13.86
N ALA A 66 15.38 -2.55 -13.42
CA ALA A 66 15.38 -3.93 -13.88
C ALA A 66 14.03 -4.56 -13.58
N GLY A 67 13.48 -5.36 -14.48
CA GLY A 67 12.15 -5.96 -14.38
C GLY A 67 11.99 -7.00 -13.27
N GLU A 68 12.68 -6.84 -12.14
CA GLU A 68 12.58 -7.72 -10.97
C GLU A 68 11.32 -7.40 -10.16
N ALA A 69 10.61 -8.46 -9.77
CA ALA A 69 9.51 -8.34 -8.83
C ALA A 69 10.02 -7.99 -7.43
N PHE A 70 9.15 -7.42 -6.61
CA PHE A 70 9.42 -7.18 -5.19
C PHE A 70 9.78 -8.49 -4.48
N ASP A 71 10.76 -8.43 -3.57
CA ASP A 71 11.20 -9.55 -2.74
C ASP A 71 11.40 -9.06 -1.30
N ALA A 72 10.47 -9.41 -0.42
CA ALA A 72 10.50 -9.07 1.01
C ALA A 72 11.74 -9.62 1.76
N ARG A 73 12.45 -10.59 1.18
CA ARG A 73 13.68 -11.14 1.79
C ARG A 73 14.90 -10.25 1.60
N ARG A 74 14.80 -9.20 0.79
CA ARG A 74 15.84 -8.18 0.64
C ARG A 74 15.69 -7.13 1.73
N PRO A 75 16.80 -6.63 2.34
CA PRO A 75 16.72 -5.52 3.30
C PRO A 75 16.00 -4.31 2.71
N GLY A 76 14.96 -3.82 3.40
CA GLY A 76 14.12 -2.71 2.96
C GLY A 76 12.70 -2.86 3.48
N LEU A 77 11.74 -2.73 2.58
CA LEU A 77 10.34 -2.97 2.91
C LEU A 77 10.07 -4.48 2.96
N ASP A 78 9.42 -4.95 4.02
CA ASP A 78 8.83 -6.28 4.12
C ASP A 78 7.38 -6.24 3.58
N HIS A 79 6.54 -5.43 4.21
CA HIS A 79 5.17 -5.17 3.79
C HIS A 79 4.72 -3.77 4.21
N LEU A 80 3.62 -3.30 3.65
CA LEU A 80 2.96 -2.06 4.04
C LEU A 80 1.57 -2.38 4.61
N SER A 81 1.31 -1.95 5.85
CA SER A 81 0.07 -2.24 6.56
C SER A 81 -0.79 -1.00 6.70
N PHE A 82 -2.02 -1.06 6.21
CA PHE A 82 -3.04 -0.01 6.34
C PHE A 82 -3.96 -0.34 7.51
N ALA A 83 -4.10 0.59 8.44
CA ALA A 83 -5.03 0.43 9.54
C ALA A 83 -6.48 0.52 9.06
N VAL A 84 -7.32 -0.40 9.53
CA VAL A 84 -8.78 -0.35 9.39
C VAL A 84 -9.43 -0.33 10.77
N SER A 85 -10.68 0.12 10.85
CA SER A 85 -11.34 0.43 12.12
C SER A 85 -11.54 -0.79 13.04
N ASP A 86 -11.96 -1.90 12.46
CA ASP A 86 -12.36 -3.10 13.20
C ASP A 86 -12.42 -4.34 12.31
N ARG A 87 -12.76 -5.48 12.92
CA ARG A 87 -12.89 -6.76 12.21
C ARG A 87 -14.05 -6.81 11.22
N ALA A 88 -15.08 -6.02 11.41
CA ALA A 88 -16.17 -5.92 10.43
C ALA A 88 -15.69 -5.23 9.17
N ALA A 89 -14.84 -4.21 9.30
CA ALA A 89 -14.18 -3.56 8.16
C ALA A 89 -13.26 -4.54 7.39
N LEU A 90 -12.52 -5.42 8.08
CA LEU A 90 -11.74 -6.46 7.38
C LEU A 90 -12.62 -7.39 6.55
N ARG A 91 -13.77 -7.82 7.08
CA ARG A 91 -14.71 -8.66 6.31
C ARG A 91 -15.32 -7.91 5.12
N ALA A 92 -15.61 -6.62 5.27
CA ALA A 92 -16.06 -5.78 4.16
C ALA A 92 -14.98 -5.65 3.07
N TRP A 93 -13.71 -5.59 3.47
CA TRP A 93 -12.58 -5.61 2.54
C TRP A 93 -12.45 -6.94 1.81
N GLU A 94 -12.61 -8.09 2.47
CA GLU A 94 -12.64 -9.40 1.80
C GLU A 94 -13.71 -9.45 0.71
N GLN A 95 -14.93 -8.96 1.02
CA GLN A 95 -16.04 -8.90 0.06
C GLN A 95 -15.69 -8.00 -1.14
N ARG A 96 -15.08 -6.83 -0.88
CA ARG A 96 -14.64 -5.91 -1.93
C ARG A 96 -13.56 -6.52 -2.81
N LEU A 97 -12.53 -7.12 -2.23
CA LEU A 97 -11.43 -7.76 -2.98
C LEU A 97 -11.96 -8.90 -3.84
N THR A 98 -12.86 -9.71 -3.30
CA THR A 98 -13.55 -10.76 -4.05
C THR A 98 -14.34 -10.20 -5.24
N ALA A 99 -15.12 -9.13 -5.02
CA ALA A 99 -15.91 -8.50 -6.07
C ALA A 99 -15.03 -7.88 -7.18
N LEU A 100 -13.84 -7.41 -6.83
CA LEU A 100 -12.85 -6.88 -7.77
C LEU A 100 -12.00 -7.96 -8.45
N GLY A 101 -12.10 -9.23 -8.03
CA GLY A 101 -11.26 -10.31 -8.52
C GLY A 101 -9.78 -10.20 -8.11
N VAL A 102 -9.50 -9.47 -7.03
CA VAL A 102 -8.15 -9.33 -6.48
C VAL A 102 -7.85 -10.53 -5.58
N ALA A 103 -6.72 -11.19 -5.83
CA ALA A 103 -6.27 -12.29 -4.98
C ALA A 103 -5.80 -11.75 -3.61
N TYR A 104 -6.19 -12.43 -2.54
CA TYR A 104 -5.82 -12.08 -1.18
C TYR A 104 -5.73 -13.33 -0.29
N THR A 105 -4.99 -13.25 0.82
CA THR A 105 -5.07 -14.24 1.90
C THR A 105 -6.22 -13.86 2.81
N PRO A 106 -7.14 -14.81 3.07
CA PRO A 106 -8.28 -14.53 3.93
C PRO A 106 -7.89 -14.05 5.32
N PHE A 107 -8.84 -13.46 6.00
CA PHE A 107 -8.75 -12.95 7.35
C PHE A 107 -8.03 -13.93 8.30
N GLU A 108 -6.90 -13.49 8.83
CA GLU A 108 -6.14 -14.19 9.86
C GLU A 108 -6.15 -13.39 11.16
N GLU A 109 -6.19 -14.08 12.28
CA GLU A 109 -6.24 -13.48 13.61
C GLU A 109 -5.07 -13.96 14.47
N TRP A 110 -4.40 -13.02 15.13
CA TRP A 110 -3.32 -13.25 16.08
C TRP A 110 -3.61 -12.55 17.41
N SER A 111 -2.82 -12.84 18.43
CA SER A 111 -2.96 -12.19 19.75
C SER A 111 -2.81 -10.67 19.72
N HIS A 112 -2.09 -10.14 18.73
CA HIS A 112 -1.79 -8.70 18.58
C HIS A 112 -2.66 -7.99 17.54
N GLY A 113 -3.51 -8.71 16.81
CA GLY A 113 -4.39 -8.12 15.81
C GLY A 113 -4.91 -9.11 14.81
N ALA A 114 -5.50 -8.58 13.74
CA ALA A 114 -6.02 -9.36 12.63
C ALA A 114 -5.73 -8.66 11.31
N ALA A 115 -5.52 -9.41 10.23
CA ALA A 115 -5.29 -8.84 8.92
C ALA A 115 -5.90 -9.64 7.78
N VAL A 116 -6.10 -8.96 6.66
CA VAL A 116 -6.25 -9.48 5.31
C VAL A 116 -5.03 -9.04 4.52
N THR A 117 -4.35 -9.96 3.83
CA THR A 117 -3.14 -9.64 3.07
C THR A 117 -3.36 -9.82 1.58
N LEU A 118 -2.72 -8.98 0.79
CA LEU A 118 -2.77 -9.00 -0.68
C LEU A 118 -1.44 -8.48 -1.24
N CYS A 119 -1.28 -8.56 -2.56
CA CYS A 119 -0.13 -7.96 -3.24
C CYS A 119 -0.60 -6.97 -4.29
N ASP A 120 0.21 -5.93 -4.48
CA ASP A 120 0.03 -5.01 -5.59
C ASP A 120 0.54 -5.60 -6.93
N PRO A 121 0.44 -4.88 -8.07
CA PRO A 121 0.91 -5.39 -9.37
C PRO A 121 2.41 -5.72 -9.44
N ASP A 122 3.22 -5.13 -8.57
CA ASP A 122 4.66 -5.39 -8.48
C ASP A 122 5.02 -6.51 -7.50
N GLY A 123 4.01 -7.07 -6.80
CA GLY A 123 4.17 -8.09 -5.78
C GLY A 123 4.49 -7.52 -4.40
N ILE A 124 4.38 -6.19 -4.21
CA ILE A 124 4.57 -5.55 -2.91
C ILE A 124 3.47 -6.05 -1.96
N ALA A 125 3.89 -6.63 -0.84
CA ALA A 125 2.98 -7.15 0.16
C ALA A 125 2.26 -6.02 0.89
N LEU A 126 0.93 -6.10 0.95
CA LEU A 126 0.05 -5.14 1.60
C LEU A 126 -0.82 -5.85 2.63
N GLU A 127 -1.09 -5.18 3.74
CA GLU A 127 -2.04 -5.63 4.75
C GLU A 127 -3.13 -4.61 4.99
N LEU A 128 -4.33 -5.09 5.25
CA LEU A 128 -5.40 -4.37 5.92
C LEU A 128 -5.46 -4.89 7.34
N TYR A 129 -5.12 -4.06 8.32
CA TYR A 129 -4.81 -4.50 9.68
C TYR A 129 -5.68 -3.84 10.74
N VAL A 130 -6.17 -4.66 11.67
CA VAL A 130 -6.79 -4.21 12.92
C VAL A 130 -5.87 -4.58 14.08
N ARG A 131 -5.46 -3.59 14.84
CA ARG A 131 -4.69 -3.83 16.05
C ARG A 131 -5.56 -4.54 17.11
N GLY A 132 -5.00 -5.54 17.76
CA GLY A 132 -5.62 -6.17 18.93
C GLY A 132 -5.77 -5.16 20.08
N ALA A 133 -6.66 -5.47 21.03
CA ALA A 133 -6.73 -4.70 22.27
C ALA A 133 -5.33 -4.71 22.91
N ALA A 134 -4.83 -3.54 23.31
CA ALA A 134 -3.59 -3.47 24.07
C ALA A 134 -3.72 -4.38 25.29
N GLN A 135 -2.84 -5.34 25.41
CA GLN A 135 -2.72 -6.09 26.66
C GLN A 135 -2.23 -5.07 27.70
N ALA A 136 -3.06 -4.84 28.69
CA ALA A 136 -2.75 -3.98 29.84
C ALA A 136 -1.61 -4.58 30.67
#